data_5ad05fd7d5e9f8a94dc94de60a7804c9
#
_entry.id   5ad05fd7d5e9f8a94dc94de60a7804c9
#
_cell.length_a   1.000
_cell.length_b   1.000
_cell.length_c   1.000
_cell.angle_alpha   90.00
_cell.angle_beta   90.00
_cell.angle_gamma   90.00
#
_symmetry.space_group_name_H-M   'P 1'
#
loop_
_entity.id
_entity.type
_entity.pdbx_description
1 polymer ?
#
loop_
_entity_poly.entity_id
_entity_poly.type
_entity_poly.pdbx_seq_one_letter_code
_entity_poly.pdbx_strand_id
1 'polypeptide(L)'
;MERKHSLSLCMIVKNEADCLARCIESLQSIPDEMIIVDTGSTDNTVEVAKKYGAIIKTYEWNNNFAQARNYALSFASKEWILVLDADEYLRPEDYNLFVSLLNAEGIDSYYIKTLNFTEPNNPASCMINLNHRLFKNHKGFHYVGAIHEQLISDEKVISKTTDLGFYHTGYLKEVVKSKNKPKRNSQILQLILDEDPNNSFHQFNLANEMFQLEKYEEAIELYNQAYEHTTVGQGYLPKLIVFRINALVANHQEKKALLAANEGIRLYPTFTHLMFVKGTIEEKLGLITKAITSYETCLTMGRPDAQLEFSKASETLWPHLKLATLYDYYGDSEKAIFHYNKYLELNPSHYQILYAVASCLRRMGLNEEQMSQQLSKYLPATTLNNKILLIDLLIKQGLFAQAQVYLNQIDLSETNSQILYLRGKNQFYLSNDEQCCEWFNKYVQYDSFEAVAPYFYLLYLLTNNEQYSPRQLQYPKYYGNLKSYLDEKGEYTLSQDEISIIFRLIEECLIIHQENLSSDLASLLEVHLDKALTLKLAQLYCKYHHNKW
;
A
#
# COMPACT_ATOMS: atom_id res chain seq x y z
N MET A 1 33.56 -11.76 4.01
CA MET A 1 33.80 -13.22 4.17
C MET A 1 34.26 -13.75 2.82
N GLU A 2 35.32 -14.56 2.77
CA GLU A 2 35.81 -15.11 1.49
C GLU A 2 34.89 -16.28 1.07
N ARG A 3 34.53 -16.31 -0.20
CA ARG A 3 33.66 -17.35 -0.77
C ARG A 3 34.52 -18.55 -1.18
N LYS A 4 34.10 -19.77 -0.78
CA LYS A 4 34.82 -21.03 -1.04
C LYS A 4 34.31 -21.75 -2.30
N HIS A 5 33.03 -21.61 -2.66
CA HIS A 5 32.39 -22.37 -3.72
C HIS A 5 31.91 -21.48 -4.86
N SER A 6 31.97 -22.00 -6.07
CA SER A 6 31.59 -21.30 -7.30
C SER A 6 30.08 -21.32 -7.56
N LEU A 7 29.56 -20.31 -8.27
CA LEU A 7 28.13 -20.08 -8.50
C LEU A 7 27.81 -19.78 -9.96
N SER A 8 26.84 -20.51 -10.52
CA SER A 8 26.15 -20.17 -11.76
C SER A 8 24.86 -19.41 -11.46
N LEU A 9 24.65 -18.24 -12.07
CA LEU A 9 23.35 -17.59 -12.14
C LEU A 9 22.63 -18.08 -13.40
N CYS A 10 21.43 -18.64 -13.27
CA CYS A 10 20.59 -19.08 -14.37
C CYS A 10 19.30 -18.26 -14.41
N MET A 11 18.99 -17.67 -15.56
CA MET A 11 17.80 -16.83 -15.74
C MET A 11 17.09 -17.18 -17.07
N ILE A 12 15.77 -17.06 -17.09
CA ILE A 12 14.98 -16.97 -18.32
C ILE A 12 14.39 -15.58 -18.42
N VAL A 13 14.46 -14.94 -19.58
CA VAL A 13 14.06 -13.54 -19.74
C VAL A 13 13.19 -13.34 -20.98
N LYS A 14 12.29 -12.32 -20.93
CA LYS A 14 11.55 -11.81 -22.06
C LYS A 14 11.10 -10.38 -21.83
N ASN A 15 11.64 -9.41 -22.57
CA ASN A 15 11.33 -7.99 -22.45
C ASN A 15 11.53 -7.45 -21.01
N GLU A 16 12.73 -7.58 -20.49
CA GLU A 16 13.12 -7.19 -19.12
C GLU A 16 14.28 -6.17 -19.12
N ALA A 17 14.44 -5.39 -20.19
CA ALA A 17 15.55 -4.42 -20.34
C ALA A 17 15.61 -3.40 -19.19
N ASP A 18 14.47 -2.99 -18.64
CA ASP A 18 14.36 -1.96 -17.61
C ASP A 18 14.84 -2.43 -16.22
N CYS A 19 14.78 -3.73 -15.93
CA CYS A 19 15.07 -4.27 -14.58
C CYS A 19 16.29 -5.20 -14.53
N LEU A 20 16.67 -5.84 -15.63
CA LEU A 20 17.74 -6.83 -15.70
C LEU A 20 19.09 -6.27 -15.19
N ALA A 21 19.43 -5.03 -15.56
CA ALA A 21 20.67 -4.39 -15.11
C ALA A 21 20.72 -4.32 -13.57
N ARG A 22 19.65 -3.86 -12.92
CA ARG A 22 19.55 -3.78 -11.44
C ARG A 22 19.69 -5.16 -10.80
N CYS A 23 19.03 -6.19 -11.38
CA CYS A 23 19.14 -7.56 -10.89
C CYS A 23 20.60 -8.02 -10.86
N ILE A 24 21.31 -7.92 -12.00
CA ILE A 24 22.71 -8.36 -12.13
C ILE A 24 23.63 -7.54 -11.21
N GLU A 25 23.50 -6.22 -11.20
CA GLU A 25 24.33 -5.32 -10.37
C GLU A 25 24.13 -5.59 -8.87
N SER A 26 22.94 -5.96 -8.45
CA SER A 26 22.63 -6.27 -7.05
C SER A 26 23.40 -7.47 -6.52
N LEU A 27 23.77 -8.40 -7.38
CA LEU A 27 24.56 -9.57 -7.05
C LEU A 27 26.07 -9.24 -7.00
N GLN A 28 26.48 -8.04 -7.42
CA GLN A 28 27.86 -7.62 -7.54
C GLN A 28 28.68 -8.65 -8.36
N SER A 29 29.76 -9.17 -7.79
CA SER A 29 30.62 -10.20 -8.42
C SER A 29 30.44 -11.59 -7.80
N ILE A 30 29.26 -11.89 -7.24
CA ILE A 30 29.02 -13.21 -6.63
C ILE A 30 28.97 -14.32 -7.70
N PRO A 31 28.22 -14.21 -8.82
CA PRO A 31 28.22 -15.26 -9.84
C PRO A 31 29.58 -15.34 -10.56
N ASP A 32 30.10 -16.57 -10.76
CA ASP A 32 31.27 -16.82 -11.59
C ASP A 32 30.91 -17.00 -13.07
N GLU A 33 29.65 -17.32 -13.34
CA GLU A 33 29.07 -17.32 -14.67
C GLU A 33 27.59 -16.94 -14.60
N MET A 34 27.09 -16.35 -15.69
CA MET A 34 25.69 -15.96 -15.84
C MET A 34 25.15 -16.57 -17.14
N ILE A 35 24.17 -17.44 -17.03
CA ILE A 35 23.46 -18.06 -18.13
C ILE A 35 22.09 -17.40 -18.24
N ILE A 36 21.87 -16.66 -19.33
CA ILE A 36 20.61 -15.96 -19.59
C ILE A 36 19.99 -16.54 -20.86
N VAL A 37 18.82 -17.15 -20.69
CA VAL A 37 18.04 -17.74 -21.78
C VAL A 37 16.96 -16.75 -22.20
N ASP A 38 17.10 -16.20 -23.39
CA ASP A 38 16.10 -15.33 -24.00
C ASP A 38 15.00 -16.16 -24.65
N THR A 39 13.74 -15.89 -24.26
CA THR A 39 12.54 -16.60 -24.75
C THR A 39 11.77 -15.77 -25.81
N GLY A 40 12.47 -14.87 -26.51
CA GLY A 40 11.94 -14.05 -27.59
C GLY A 40 11.67 -12.61 -27.18
N SER A 41 12.68 -11.93 -26.67
CA SER A 41 12.63 -10.47 -26.39
C SER A 41 12.62 -9.67 -27.69
N THR A 42 11.91 -8.55 -27.65
CA THR A 42 11.80 -7.57 -28.74
C THR A 42 12.36 -6.19 -28.37
N ASP A 43 12.79 -6.06 -27.12
CA ASP A 43 13.47 -4.88 -26.55
C ASP A 43 14.98 -5.09 -26.43
N ASN A 44 15.67 -4.22 -25.71
CA ASN A 44 17.13 -4.27 -25.51
C ASN A 44 17.60 -5.27 -24.42
N THR A 45 16.77 -6.24 -24.00
CA THR A 45 17.11 -7.20 -22.94
C THR A 45 18.42 -7.94 -23.23
N VAL A 46 18.59 -8.45 -24.44
CA VAL A 46 19.77 -9.21 -24.86
C VAL A 46 21.02 -8.34 -24.88
N GLU A 47 20.92 -7.10 -25.34
CA GLU A 47 22.01 -6.12 -25.35
C GLU A 47 22.46 -5.76 -23.92
N VAL A 48 21.49 -5.60 -23.00
CA VAL A 48 21.78 -5.38 -21.57
C VAL A 48 22.56 -6.58 -21.02
N ALA A 49 22.05 -7.80 -21.20
CA ALA A 49 22.72 -9.01 -20.69
C ALA A 49 24.16 -9.16 -21.21
N LYS A 50 24.42 -8.87 -22.48
CA LYS A 50 25.77 -8.91 -23.09
C LYS A 50 26.73 -7.94 -22.44
N LYS A 51 26.30 -6.75 -22.04
CA LYS A 51 27.16 -5.75 -21.37
C LYS A 51 27.75 -6.27 -20.05
N TYR A 52 27.04 -7.17 -19.38
CA TYR A 52 27.49 -7.79 -18.14
C TYR A 52 28.24 -9.11 -18.34
N GLY A 53 28.56 -9.49 -19.59
CA GLY A 53 29.33 -10.70 -19.89
C GLY A 53 28.52 -12.00 -19.76
N ALA A 54 27.19 -11.96 -19.81
CA ALA A 54 26.35 -13.13 -19.71
C ALA A 54 26.48 -14.06 -20.95
N ILE A 55 26.42 -15.36 -20.72
CA ILE A 55 26.28 -16.40 -21.73
C ILE A 55 24.83 -16.40 -22.20
N ILE A 56 24.58 -15.92 -23.43
CA ILE A 56 23.23 -15.82 -23.97
C ILE A 56 22.87 -17.09 -24.73
N LYS A 57 21.71 -17.64 -24.43
CA LYS A 57 21.08 -18.73 -25.18
C LYS A 57 19.68 -18.30 -25.61
N THR A 58 19.22 -18.80 -26.72
CA THR A 58 17.85 -18.55 -27.21
C THR A 58 17.02 -19.82 -27.06
N TYR A 59 15.78 -19.67 -26.60
CA TYR A 59 14.83 -20.77 -26.44
C TYR A 59 13.50 -20.39 -27.10
N GLU A 60 13.00 -21.22 -28.01
CA GLU A 60 11.71 -21.02 -28.62
C GLU A 60 10.59 -21.29 -27.59
N TRP A 61 9.81 -20.26 -27.29
CA TRP A 61 8.80 -20.32 -26.26
C TRP A 61 7.63 -21.26 -26.64
N ASN A 62 7.43 -22.30 -25.84
CA ASN A 62 6.42 -23.35 -26.02
C ASN A 62 5.38 -23.42 -24.90
N ASN A 63 5.14 -22.33 -24.16
CA ASN A 63 4.23 -22.24 -23.01
C ASN A 63 4.61 -23.16 -21.83
N ASN A 64 5.89 -23.50 -21.67
CA ASN A 64 6.39 -24.35 -20.61
C ASN A 64 7.60 -23.73 -19.92
N PHE A 65 7.38 -23.15 -18.72
CA PHE A 65 8.43 -22.52 -17.93
C PHE A 65 9.47 -23.50 -17.43
N ALA A 66 9.06 -24.71 -16.99
CA ALA A 66 10.01 -25.72 -16.51
C ALA A 66 11.00 -26.12 -17.61
N GLN A 67 10.55 -26.31 -18.83
CA GLN A 67 11.44 -26.65 -19.95
C GLN A 67 12.46 -25.54 -20.22
N ALA A 68 12.02 -24.27 -20.25
CA ALA A 68 12.92 -23.15 -20.44
C ALA A 68 13.95 -23.01 -19.31
N ARG A 69 13.53 -23.21 -18.02
CA ARG A 69 14.47 -23.21 -16.89
C ARG A 69 15.42 -24.40 -16.94
N ASN A 70 14.96 -25.60 -17.23
CA ASN A 70 15.82 -26.78 -17.39
C ASN A 70 16.84 -26.61 -18.52
N TYR A 71 16.44 -25.94 -19.60
CA TYR A 71 17.37 -25.57 -20.67
C TYR A 71 18.45 -24.60 -20.17
N ALA A 72 18.11 -23.62 -19.33
CA ALA A 72 19.12 -22.76 -18.71
C ALA A 72 20.05 -23.54 -17.77
N LEU A 73 19.50 -24.45 -16.93
CA LEU A 73 20.29 -25.28 -16.00
C LEU A 73 21.29 -26.16 -16.75
N SER A 74 20.99 -26.65 -17.96
CA SER A 74 21.86 -27.54 -18.73
C SER A 74 23.22 -26.91 -19.12
N PHE A 75 23.35 -25.57 -19.03
CA PHE A 75 24.59 -24.86 -19.29
C PHE A 75 25.36 -24.48 -18.04
N ALA A 76 24.79 -24.71 -16.84
CA ALA A 76 25.44 -24.39 -15.57
C ALA A 76 26.64 -25.29 -15.31
N SER A 77 27.83 -24.71 -15.05
CA SER A 77 29.06 -25.45 -14.86
C SER A 77 29.65 -25.35 -13.44
N LYS A 78 29.10 -24.46 -12.58
CA LYS A 78 29.64 -24.21 -11.24
C LYS A 78 29.01 -25.14 -10.20
N GLU A 79 29.55 -25.12 -8.96
CA GLU A 79 29.13 -25.99 -7.87
C GLU A 79 27.73 -25.71 -7.36
N TRP A 80 27.36 -24.42 -7.31
CA TRP A 80 26.04 -23.96 -6.94
C TRP A 80 25.32 -23.31 -8.14
N ILE A 81 24.01 -23.42 -8.14
CA ILE A 81 23.13 -22.75 -9.09
C ILE A 81 22.19 -21.83 -8.30
N LEU A 82 22.12 -20.57 -8.71
CA LEU A 82 21.12 -19.60 -8.31
C LEU A 82 20.17 -19.36 -9.47
N VAL A 83 18.85 -19.45 -9.23
CA VAL A 83 17.83 -19.09 -10.21
C VAL A 83 17.10 -17.84 -9.74
N LEU A 84 17.11 -16.79 -10.56
CA LEU A 84 16.40 -15.53 -10.31
C LEU A 84 15.58 -15.09 -11.52
N ASP A 85 14.54 -14.31 -11.26
CA ASP A 85 13.81 -13.55 -12.26
C ASP A 85 14.43 -12.16 -12.43
N ALA A 86 14.33 -11.55 -13.61
CA ALA A 86 15.02 -10.31 -13.94
C ALA A 86 14.58 -9.10 -13.10
N ASP A 87 13.38 -9.14 -12.52
CA ASP A 87 12.79 -8.10 -11.67
C ASP A 87 13.04 -8.33 -10.16
N GLU A 88 13.88 -9.33 -9.82
CA GLU A 88 14.34 -9.60 -8.46
C GLU A 88 15.73 -9.00 -8.21
N TYR A 89 16.01 -8.57 -6.98
CA TYR A 89 17.31 -8.02 -6.61
C TYR A 89 17.68 -8.32 -5.15
N LEU A 90 19.00 -8.42 -4.89
CA LEU A 90 19.58 -8.58 -3.56
C LEU A 90 19.86 -7.21 -2.94
N ARG A 91 19.64 -7.03 -1.63
CA ARG A 91 20.11 -5.84 -0.92
C ARG A 91 21.56 -5.95 -0.47
N PRO A 92 22.30 -4.83 -0.40
CA PRO A 92 23.69 -4.84 0.04
C PRO A 92 23.90 -5.45 1.43
N GLU A 93 22.97 -5.23 2.35
CA GLU A 93 23.00 -5.78 3.72
C GLU A 93 22.93 -7.31 3.76
N ASP A 94 22.32 -7.96 2.77
CA ASP A 94 22.15 -9.40 2.67
C ASP A 94 23.35 -10.11 2.02
N TYR A 95 24.31 -9.37 1.47
CA TYR A 95 25.46 -9.93 0.77
C TYR A 95 26.26 -10.93 1.61
N ASN A 96 26.60 -10.58 2.85
CA ASN A 96 27.37 -11.46 3.73
C ASN A 96 26.61 -12.75 4.10
N LEU A 97 25.30 -12.64 4.31
CA LEU A 97 24.45 -13.79 4.54
C LEU A 97 24.46 -14.71 3.31
N PHE A 98 24.31 -14.16 2.11
CA PHE A 98 24.34 -14.96 0.88
C PHE A 98 25.68 -15.73 0.72
N VAL A 99 26.80 -15.06 0.89
CA VAL A 99 28.13 -15.72 0.82
C VAL A 99 28.27 -16.81 1.89
N SER A 100 27.72 -16.62 3.08
CA SER A 100 27.74 -17.63 4.14
C SER A 100 26.95 -18.90 3.79
N LEU A 101 25.85 -18.77 3.04
CA LEU A 101 25.06 -19.93 2.57
C LEU A 101 25.86 -20.77 1.59
N LEU A 102 26.59 -20.14 0.67
CA LEU A 102 27.45 -20.86 -0.28
C LEU A 102 28.55 -21.66 0.42
N ASN A 103 29.05 -21.16 1.57
CA ASN A 103 30.13 -21.80 2.32
C ASN A 103 29.67 -22.89 3.29
N ALA A 104 28.35 -23.10 3.45
CA ALA A 104 27.81 -24.06 4.41
C ALA A 104 27.99 -25.49 3.92
N GLU A 105 28.49 -26.37 4.81
CA GLU A 105 28.68 -27.76 4.53
C GLU A 105 27.42 -28.61 4.85
N GLY A 106 27.25 -29.72 4.15
CA GLY A 106 26.15 -30.66 4.41
C GLY A 106 24.76 -30.18 3.99
N ILE A 107 24.64 -29.07 3.26
CA ILE A 107 23.39 -28.57 2.70
C ILE A 107 23.44 -28.68 1.19
N ASP A 108 22.35 -29.15 0.58
CA ASP A 108 22.26 -29.33 -0.86
C ASP A 108 21.41 -28.23 -1.52
N SER A 109 20.49 -27.60 -0.77
CA SER A 109 19.67 -26.53 -1.31
C SER A 109 19.07 -25.61 -0.23
N TYR A 110 18.61 -24.43 -0.67
CA TYR A 110 17.96 -23.45 0.19
C TYR A 110 16.62 -22.98 -0.37
N TYR A 111 15.63 -22.91 0.51
CA TYR A 111 14.43 -22.12 0.32
C TYR A 111 14.75 -20.68 0.70
N ILE A 112 14.63 -19.77 -0.27
CA ILE A 112 14.92 -18.34 -0.13
C ILE A 112 13.61 -17.56 -0.25
N LYS A 113 13.49 -16.47 0.50
CA LYS A 113 12.30 -15.61 0.50
C LYS A 113 12.31 -14.71 -0.73
N THR A 114 11.18 -14.65 -1.44
CA THR A 114 10.88 -13.58 -2.37
C THR A 114 9.96 -12.58 -1.67
N LEU A 115 10.41 -11.34 -1.53
CA LEU A 115 9.75 -10.26 -0.83
C LEU A 115 9.03 -9.38 -1.86
N ASN A 116 7.74 -9.63 -2.07
CA ASN A 116 6.91 -8.94 -3.06
C ASN A 116 6.34 -7.66 -2.47
N PHE A 117 6.78 -6.50 -2.94
CA PHE A 117 6.25 -5.22 -2.49
C PHE A 117 4.80 -5.05 -2.96
N THR A 118 3.91 -4.71 -2.02
CA THR A 118 2.52 -4.35 -2.28
C THR A 118 2.30 -2.84 -2.31
N GLU A 119 3.22 -2.09 -1.70
CA GLU A 119 3.25 -0.62 -1.69
C GLU A 119 4.64 -0.10 -2.05
N PRO A 120 4.75 0.96 -2.87
CA PRO A 120 6.04 1.56 -3.18
C PRO A 120 6.74 2.05 -1.90
N ASN A 121 8.03 1.76 -1.78
CA ASN A 121 8.89 2.28 -0.71
C ASN A 121 8.49 1.90 0.74
N ASN A 122 7.61 0.93 0.94
CA ASN A 122 7.25 0.42 2.26
C ASN A 122 7.75 -1.03 2.46
N PRO A 123 8.94 -1.23 3.05
CA PRO A 123 9.50 -2.57 3.27
C PRO A 123 8.69 -3.45 4.23
N ALA A 124 7.87 -2.83 5.09
CA ALA A 124 7.00 -3.55 6.00
C ALA A 124 5.75 -4.11 5.29
N SER A 125 5.38 -3.52 4.14
CA SER A 125 4.24 -3.95 3.33
C SER A 125 4.67 -4.87 2.20
N CYS A 126 5.19 -6.07 2.55
CA CYS A 126 5.55 -7.08 1.55
C CYS A 126 4.89 -8.43 1.85
N MET A 127 4.48 -9.10 0.77
CA MET A 127 4.08 -10.51 0.80
C MET A 127 5.32 -11.39 0.63
N ILE A 128 5.39 -12.47 1.39
CA ILE A 128 6.53 -13.37 1.40
C ILE A 128 6.18 -14.67 0.68
N ASN A 129 6.97 -15.02 -0.32
CA ASN A 129 6.96 -16.34 -0.93
C ASN A 129 8.27 -17.04 -0.59
N LEU A 130 8.19 -18.31 -0.26
CA LEU A 130 9.35 -19.16 -0.01
C LEU A 130 9.56 -20.03 -1.25
N ASN A 131 10.69 -19.85 -1.92
CA ASN A 131 10.99 -20.51 -3.18
C ASN A 131 12.34 -21.24 -3.12
N HIS A 132 12.42 -22.40 -3.75
CA HIS A 132 13.68 -23.12 -3.96
C HIS A 132 14.50 -22.35 -5.02
N ARG A 133 15.56 -21.64 -4.63
CA ARG A 133 16.29 -20.72 -5.52
C ARG A 133 17.78 -21.00 -5.62
N LEU A 134 18.39 -21.56 -4.56
CA LEU A 134 19.80 -21.84 -4.47
C LEU A 134 20.02 -23.33 -4.20
N PHE A 135 20.74 -24.03 -5.06
CA PHE A 135 20.94 -25.47 -4.95
C PHE A 135 22.24 -25.92 -5.59
N LYS A 136 22.78 -27.08 -5.12
CA LYS A 136 23.99 -27.67 -5.68
C LYS A 136 23.76 -28.24 -7.07
N ASN A 137 24.67 -27.93 -7.97
CA ASN A 137 24.71 -28.58 -9.27
C ASN A 137 24.96 -30.09 -9.12
N HIS A 138 24.58 -30.88 -10.12
CA HIS A 138 24.79 -32.34 -10.17
C HIS A 138 24.15 -33.15 -9.02
N LYS A 139 23.05 -32.63 -8.44
CA LYS A 139 22.23 -33.27 -7.41
C LYS A 139 20.83 -33.63 -7.92
N GLY A 140 20.69 -33.89 -9.21
CA GLY A 140 19.42 -34.29 -9.82
C GLY A 140 18.32 -33.22 -9.79
N PHE A 141 18.65 -31.96 -9.47
CA PHE A 141 17.65 -30.90 -9.44
C PHE A 141 17.18 -30.52 -10.84
N HIS A 142 15.87 -30.48 -11.02
CA HIS A 142 15.21 -30.05 -12.24
C HIS A 142 13.82 -29.47 -11.96
N TYR A 143 13.31 -28.68 -12.89
CA TYR A 143 11.98 -28.08 -12.80
C TYR A 143 10.93 -28.99 -13.46
N VAL A 144 9.74 -29.08 -12.82
CA VAL A 144 8.55 -29.77 -13.34
C VAL A 144 7.34 -28.82 -13.31
N GLY A 145 6.38 -29.04 -14.23
CA GLY A 145 5.19 -28.21 -14.38
C GLY A 145 5.35 -27.12 -15.42
N ALA A 146 4.38 -26.98 -16.32
CA ALA A 146 4.43 -25.99 -17.41
C ALA A 146 4.31 -24.55 -16.89
N ILE A 147 3.56 -24.36 -15.81
CA ILE A 147 3.38 -23.08 -15.09
C ILE A 147 3.38 -23.33 -13.60
N HIS A 148 3.80 -22.33 -12.79
CA HIS A 148 4.05 -22.49 -11.35
C HIS A 148 5.01 -23.65 -11.07
N GLU A 149 6.04 -23.73 -11.88
CA GLU A 149 7.02 -24.82 -11.90
C GLU A 149 7.67 -25.02 -10.54
N GLN A 150 7.85 -26.28 -10.18
CA GLN A 150 8.45 -26.71 -8.92
C GLN A 150 9.84 -27.28 -9.18
N LEU A 151 10.82 -26.87 -8.36
CA LEU A 151 12.15 -27.50 -8.35
C LEU A 151 12.09 -28.77 -7.51
N ILE A 152 12.37 -29.91 -8.11
CA ILE A 152 12.46 -31.20 -7.46
C ILE A 152 13.85 -31.81 -7.67
N SER A 153 14.19 -32.86 -6.93
CA SER A 153 15.41 -33.65 -7.13
C SER A 153 15.05 -35.10 -7.16
N ASP A 154 15.70 -35.88 -8.05
CA ASP A 154 15.62 -37.32 -8.10
C ASP A 154 16.44 -38.00 -6.99
N GLU A 155 17.30 -37.25 -6.31
CA GLU A 155 18.14 -37.70 -5.22
C GLU A 155 17.59 -37.29 -3.84
N LYS A 156 18.05 -37.99 -2.80
CA LYS A 156 17.80 -37.53 -1.42
C LYS A 156 18.68 -36.33 -1.12
N VAL A 157 18.08 -35.17 -0.89
CA VAL A 157 18.77 -33.91 -0.65
C VAL A 157 18.43 -33.31 0.71
N ILE A 158 19.36 -32.53 1.26
CA ILE A 158 19.19 -31.80 2.51
C ILE A 158 18.91 -30.33 2.16
N SER A 159 17.65 -29.90 2.40
CA SER A 159 17.21 -28.55 2.15
C SER A 159 17.03 -27.76 3.45
N LYS A 160 17.39 -26.49 3.45
CA LYS A 160 17.15 -25.57 4.58
C LYS A 160 16.42 -24.30 4.12
N THR A 161 15.62 -23.73 5.01
CA THR A 161 15.07 -22.38 4.87
C THR A 161 16.06 -21.36 5.41
N THR A 162 16.20 -20.22 4.75
CA THR A 162 17.06 -19.11 5.16
C THR A 162 16.27 -17.82 5.32
N ASP A 163 16.82 -16.88 6.07
CA ASP A 163 16.30 -15.51 6.17
C ASP A 163 16.71 -14.61 5.01
N LEU A 164 17.59 -15.10 4.12
CA LEU A 164 17.93 -14.38 2.88
C LEU A 164 16.67 -14.10 2.07
N GLY A 165 16.57 -12.87 1.56
CA GLY A 165 15.46 -12.46 0.73
C GLY A 165 15.89 -11.76 -0.55
N PHE A 166 15.22 -12.10 -1.67
CA PHE A 166 15.26 -11.30 -2.88
C PHE A 166 14.02 -10.42 -2.94
N TYR A 167 14.23 -9.16 -3.31
CA TYR A 167 13.17 -8.15 -3.37
C TYR A 167 12.62 -8.10 -4.78
N HIS A 168 11.28 -8.19 -4.89
CA HIS A 168 10.58 -8.25 -6.16
C HIS A 168 9.61 -7.07 -6.30
N THR A 169 9.73 -6.31 -7.40
CA THR A 169 8.91 -5.12 -7.65
C THR A 169 7.77 -5.33 -8.65
N GLY A 170 7.69 -6.52 -9.25
CA GLY A 170 6.70 -6.85 -10.30
C GLY A 170 5.24 -6.91 -9.87
N TYR A 171 4.95 -6.85 -8.55
CA TYR A 171 3.58 -6.83 -8.01
C TYR A 171 2.99 -5.43 -7.81
N LEU A 172 3.71 -4.37 -8.14
CA LEU A 172 3.14 -3.02 -8.12
C LEU A 172 1.98 -2.97 -9.15
N LYS A 173 0.84 -2.42 -8.74
CA LYS A 173 -0.43 -2.44 -9.50
C LYS A 173 -0.32 -1.97 -10.96
N GLU A 174 0.62 -1.11 -11.26
CA GLU A 174 0.89 -0.59 -12.60
C GLU A 174 1.51 -1.64 -13.54
N VAL A 175 2.36 -2.53 -12.99
CA VAL A 175 3.03 -3.60 -13.76
C VAL A 175 2.09 -4.79 -14.02
N VAL A 176 1.20 -5.11 -13.06
CA VAL A 176 0.26 -6.24 -13.19
C VAL A 176 -0.79 -5.99 -14.27
N LYS A 177 -1.29 -4.75 -14.42
CA LYS A 177 -2.31 -4.40 -15.42
C LYS A 177 -1.84 -4.51 -16.88
N SER A 178 -0.54 -4.39 -17.11
CA SER A 178 0.00 -4.32 -18.49
C SER A 178 0.18 -5.67 -19.20
N LYS A 179 0.14 -6.82 -18.51
CA LYS A 179 0.64 -8.11 -19.06
C LYS A 179 -0.41 -9.20 -19.32
N ASN A 180 -1.71 -8.99 -19.24
CA ASN A 180 -2.78 -10.01 -19.50
C ASN A 180 -2.47 -11.43 -18.95
N LYS A 181 -1.61 -11.51 -17.92
CA LYS A 181 -1.07 -12.75 -17.34
C LYS A 181 -2.16 -13.72 -16.85
N PRO A 182 -3.22 -13.25 -16.11
CA PRO A 182 -4.21 -14.19 -15.57
C PRO A 182 -4.95 -14.97 -16.64
N LYS A 183 -5.32 -14.34 -17.75
CA LYS A 183 -6.05 -15.01 -18.84
C LYS A 183 -5.22 -16.07 -19.54
N ARG A 184 -3.93 -15.80 -19.81
CA ARG A 184 -3.00 -16.79 -20.38
C ARG A 184 -2.80 -17.97 -19.43
N ASN A 185 -2.52 -17.68 -18.15
CA ASN A 185 -2.24 -18.69 -17.15
C ASN A 185 -3.45 -19.59 -16.90
N SER A 186 -4.67 -19.04 -16.84
CA SER A 186 -5.89 -19.83 -16.67
C SER A 186 -6.12 -20.82 -17.81
N GLN A 187 -5.78 -20.46 -19.05
CA GLN A 187 -5.89 -21.37 -20.18
C GLN A 187 -4.92 -22.57 -20.07
N ILE A 188 -3.68 -22.32 -19.66
CA ILE A 188 -2.68 -23.40 -19.46
C ILE A 188 -3.11 -24.30 -18.32
N LEU A 189 -3.54 -23.73 -17.19
CA LEU A 189 -3.98 -24.50 -16.01
C LEU A 189 -5.23 -25.32 -16.30
N GLN A 190 -6.17 -24.79 -17.09
CA GLN A 190 -7.35 -25.54 -17.50
C GLN A 190 -6.97 -26.78 -18.32
N LEU A 191 -6.06 -26.66 -19.31
CA LEU A 191 -5.61 -27.81 -20.09
C LEU A 191 -4.96 -28.89 -19.21
N ILE A 192 -4.19 -28.50 -18.17
CA ILE A 192 -3.58 -29.45 -17.24
C ILE A 192 -4.66 -30.15 -16.40
N LEU A 193 -5.68 -29.41 -15.95
CA LEU A 193 -6.77 -29.98 -15.13
C LEU A 193 -7.73 -30.82 -15.96
N ASP A 194 -7.83 -30.61 -17.28
CA ASP A 194 -8.59 -31.50 -18.18
C ASP A 194 -7.95 -32.92 -18.23
N GLU A 195 -6.61 -33.02 -18.03
CA GLU A 195 -5.89 -34.30 -17.97
C GLU A 195 -5.85 -34.87 -16.53
N ASP A 196 -5.72 -34.03 -15.50
CA ASP A 196 -5.68 -34.41 -14.07
C ASP A 196 -6.63 -33.53 -13.25
N PRO A 197 -7.95 -33.79 -13.26
CA PRO A 197 -8.95 -32.94 -12.63
C PRO A 197 -8.81 -32.79 -11.10
N ASN A 198 -8.20 -33.76 -10.42
CA ASN A 198 -8.07 -33.78 -8.96
C ASN A 198 -6.73 -33.21 -8.46
N ASN A 199 -5.92 -32.62 -9.33
CA ASN A 199 -4.66 -32.01 -8.92
C ASN A 199 -4.89 -30.76 -8.09
N SER A 200 -4.82 -30.90 -6.80
CA SER A 200 -5.11 -29.83 -5.84
C SER A 200 -4.20 -28.61 -5.99
N PHE A 201 -2.93 -28.81 -6.39
CA PHE A 201 -2.01 -27.71 -6.62
C PHE A 201 -2.41 -26.87 -7.85
N HIS A 202 -2.82 -27.52 -8.95
CA HIS A 202 -3.27 -26.81 -10.14
C HIS A 202 -4.67 -26.20 -9.95
N GLN A 203 -5.58 -26.85 -9.20
CA GLN A 203 -6.86 -26.24 -8.79
C GLN A 203 -6.62 -24.96 -7.96
N PHE A 204 -5.71 -24.99 -6.98
CA PHE A 204 -5.31 -23.82 -6.20
C PHE A 204 -4.77 -22.70 -7.07
N ASN A 205 -3.89 -22.99 -8.03
CA ASN A 205 -3.34 -21.97 -8.92
C ASN A 205 -4.39 -21.41 -9.89
N LEU A 206 -5.28 -22.24 -10.44
CA LEU A 206 -6.39 -21.77 -11.26
C LEU A 206 -7.35 -20.88 -10.46
N ALA A 207 -7.63 -21.23 -9.21
CA ALA A 207 -8.42 -20.39 -8.31
C ALA A 207 -7.80 -19.01 -8.09
N ASN A 208 -6.45 -18.92 -7.99
CA ASN A 208 -5.75 -17.64 -7.88
C ASN A 208 -5.94 -16.78 -9.14
N GLU A 209 -5.89 -17.39 -10.34
CA GLU A 209 -6.13 -16.64 -11.59
C GLU A 209 -7.61 -16.20 -11.69
N MET A 210 -8.57 -17.04 -11.30
CA MET A 210 -10.00 -16.66 -11.25
C MET A 210 -10.23 -15.52 -10.26
N PHE A 211 -9.58 -15.54 -9.10
CA PHE A 211 -9.65 -14.44 -8.12
C PHE A 211 -9.12 -13.12 -8.70
N GLN A 212 -7.99 -13.14 -9.42
CA GLN A 212 -7.45 -11.95 -10.07
C GLN A 212 -8.34 -11.41 -11.21
N LEU A 213 -9.14 -12.29 -11.83
CA LEU A 213 -10.15 -11.93 -12.82
C LEU A 213 -11.48 -11.50 -12.18
N GLU A 214 -11.54 -11.34 -10.86
CA GLU A 214 -12.73 -10.98 -10.06
C GLU A 214 -13.89 -12.00 -10.16
N LYS A 215 -13.60 -13.22 -10.61
CA LYS A 215 -14.54 -14.34 -10.70
C LYS A 215 -14.57 -15.09 -9.36
N TYR A 216 -15.07 -14.43 -8.34
CA TYR A 216 -14.94 -14.90 -6.95
C TYR A 216 -15.68 -16.22 -6.69
N GLU A 217 -16.84 -16.46 -7.31
CA GLU A 217 -17.59 -17.70 -7.13
C GLU A 217 -16.83 -18.90 -7.70
N GLU A 218 -16.32 -18.78 -8.93
CA GLU A 218 -15.49 -19.81 -9.58
C GLU A 218 -14.21 -20.07 -8.75
N ALA A 219 -13.57 -18.99 -8.24
CA ALA A 219 -12.39 -19.10 -7.39
C ALA A 219 -12.68 -19.87 -6.08
N ILE A 220 -13.80 -19.57 -5.41
CA ILE A 220 -14.22 -20.25 -4.17
C ILE A 220 -14.44 -21.74 -4.41
N GLU A 221 -15.09 -22.11 -5.50
CA GLU A 221 -15.33 -23.50 -5.85
C GLU A 221 -14.02 -24.26 -6.04
N LEU A 222 -13.10 -23.71 -6.84
CA LEU A 222 -11.78 -24.29 -7.07
C LEU A 222 -10.93 -24.35 -5.79
N TYR A 223 -10.97 -23.33 -4.92
CA TYR A 223 -10.30 -23.39 -3.61
C TYR A 223 -10.88 -24.48 -2.70
N ASN A 224 -12.19 -24.70 -2.72
CA ASN A 224 -12.81 -25.76 -1.94
C ASN A 224 -12.35 -27.14 -2.45
N GLN A 225 -12.38 -27.37 -3.76
CA GLN A 225 -11.87 -28.62 -4.37
C GLN A 225 -10.39 -28.86 -4.03
N ALA A 226 -9.55 -27.81 -4.18
CA ALA A 226 -8.14 -27.89 -3.82
C ALA A 226 -7.95 -28.23 -2.33
N TYR A 227 -8.76 -27.63 -1.44
CA TYR A 227 -8.68 -27.89 0.00
C TYR A 227 -9.06 -29.32 0.37
N GLU A 228 -10.10 -29.87 -0.27
CA GLU A 228 -10.56 -31.26 -0.05
C GLU A 228 -9.50 -32.29 -0.47
N HIS A 229 -8.74 -32.02 -1.54
CA HIS A 229 -7.72 -32.91 -2.07
C HIS A 229 -6.31 -32.68 -1.49
N THR A 230 -6.14 -31.65 -0.61
CA THR A 230 -4.82 -31.33 -0.03
C THR A 230 -4.66 -31.97 1.35
N THR A 231 -3.48 -32.54 1.60
CA THR A 231 -3.13 -33.11 2.91
C THR A 231 -2.31 -32.12 3.76
N VAL A 232 -2.44 -32.23 5.08
CA VAL A 232 -1.60 -31.46 6.02
C VAL A 232 -0.12 -31.81 5.76
N GLY A 233 0.72 -30.76 5.63
CA GLY A 233 2.14 -30.89 5.27
C GLY A 233 2.47 -30.43 3.85
N GLN A 234 1.48 -30.24 2.98
CA GLN A 234 1.71 -29.59 1.69
C GLN A 234 2.04 -28.09 1.91
N GLY A 235 3.20 -27.65 1.39
CA GLY A 235 3.74 -26.32 1.66
C GLY A 235 2.86 -25.15 1.19
N TYR A 236 1.93 -25.36 0.27
CA TYR A 236 0.99 -24.35 -0.19
C TYR A 236 -0.33 -24.30 0.61
N LEU A 237 -0.63 -25.29 1.47
CA LEU A 237 -1.89 -25.36 2.22
C LEU A 237 -2.15 -24.11 3.10
N PRO A 238 -1.18 -23.51 3.81
CA PRO A 238 -1.40 -22.27 4.54
C PRO A 238 -1.86 -21.12 3.64
N LYS A 239 -1.28 -21.00 2.44
CA LYS A 239 -1.66 -19.99 1.44
C LYS A 239 -3.04 -20.26 0.85
N LEU A 240 -3.34 -21.51 0.53
CA LEU A 240 -4.66 -21.94 0.07
C LEU A 240 -5.75 -21.51 1.06
N ILE A 241 -5.55 -21.71 2.36
CA ILE A 241 -6.49 -21.30 3.41
C ILE A 241 -6.71 -19.79 3.38
N VAL A 242 -5.64 -18.99 3.33
CA VAL A 242 -5.72 -17.52 3.30
C VAL A 242 -6.45 -17.03 2.04
N PHE A 243 -6.10 -17.55 0.87
CA PHE A 243 -6.71 -17.10 -0.39
C PHE A 243 -8.17 -17.53 -0.52
N ARG A 244 -8.53 -18.74 -0.06
CA ARG A 244 -9.92 -19.18 0.06
C ARG A 244 -10.73 -18.22 0.94
N ILE A 245 -10.18 -17.81 2.08
CA ILE A 245 -10.82 -16.85 2.99
C ILE A 245 -10.97 -15.49 2.30
N ASN A 246 -9.94 -14.99 1.63
CA ASN A 246 -9.99 -13.73 0.91
C ASN A 246 -11.05 -13.74 -0.20
N ALA A 247 -11.20 -14.85 -0.92
CA ALA A 247 -12.24 -15.01 -1.94
C ALA A 247 -13.66 -14.98 -1.32
N LEU A 248 -13.85 -15.65 -0.18
CA LEU A 248 -15.13 -15.60 0.56
C LEU A 248 -15.46 -14.16 1.02
N VAL A 249 -14.46 -13.41 1.50
CA VAL A 249 -14.64 -12.00 1.91
C VAL A 249 -14.93 -11.11 0.71
N ALA A 250 -14.25 -11.32 -0.43
CA ALA A 250 -14.48 -10.56 -1.66
C ALA A 250 -15.89 -10.83 -2.24
N ASN A 251 -16.40 -12.03 -2.04
CA ASN A 251 -17.76 -12.43 -2.44
C ASN A 251 -18.82 -12.19 -1.33
N HIS A 252 -18.56 -11.31 -0.37
CA HIS A 252 -19.49 -10.93 0.71
C HIS A 252 -20.02 -12.11 1.55
N GLN A 253 -19.19 -13.16 1.76
CA GLN A 253 -19.52 -14.35 2.56
C GLN A 253 -18.74 -14.36 3.89
N GLU A 254 -18.74 -13.24 4.63
CA GLU A 254 -17.92 -13.03 5.84
C GLU A 254 -18.13 -14.09 6.92
N LYS A 255 -19.36 -14.59 7.10
CA LYS A 255 -19.66 -15.66 8.07
C LYS A 255 -18.94 -16.96 7.73
N LYS A 256 -18.92 -17.36 6.44
CA LYS A 256 -18.20 -18.55 5.98
C LYS A 256 -16.67 -18.32 6.07
N ALA A 257 -16.22 -17.11 5.75
CA ALA A 257 -14.83 -16.72 5.89
C ALA A 257 -14.35 -16.85 7.35
N LEU A 258 -15.15 -16.42 8.34
CA LEU A 258 -14.82 -16.55 9.75
C LEU A 258 -14.72 -18.02 10.20
N LEU A 259 -15.61 -18.88 9.71
CA LEU A 259 -15.54 -20.32 9.98
C LEU A 259 -14.24 -20.93 9.42
N ALA A 260 -13.91 -20.61 8.16
CA ALA A 260 -12.68 -21.07 7.52
C ALA A 260 -11.42 -20.53 8.23
N ALA A 261 -11.43 -19.27 8.71
CA ALA A 261 -10.33 -18.72 9.49
C ALA A 261 -10.13 -19.45 10.83
N ASN A 262 -11.21 -19.74 11.55
CA ASN A 262 -11.13 -20.50 12.80
C ASN A 262 -10.64 -21.95 12.58
N GLU A 263 -11.02 -22.60 11.47
CA GLU A 263 -10.51 -23.91 11.06
C GLU A 263 -9.02 -23.85 10.77
N GLY A 264 -8.58 -22.89 9.98
CA GLY A 264 -7.17 -22.71 9.64
C GLY A 264 -6.29 -22.40 10.85
N ILE A 265 -6.78 -21.61 11.83
CA ILE A 265 -6.05 -21.34 13.08
C ILE A 265 -5.90 -22.60 13.93
N ARG A 266 -6.86 -23.53 13.91
CA ARG A 266 -6.71 -24.83 14.59
C ARG A 266 -5.63 -25.70 13.96
N LEU A 267 -5.47 -25.63 12.63
CA LEU A 267 -4.41 -26.35 11.91
C LEU A 267 -3.04 -25.69 12.08
N TYR A 268 -2.99 -24.36 12.10
CA TYR A 268 -1.79 -23.55 12.17
C TYR A 268 -1.88 -22.48 13.27
N PRO A 269 -1.77 -22.85 14.56
CA PRO A 269 -2.01 -21.93 15.68
C PRO A 269 -0.98 -20.80 15.79
N THR A 270 0.20 -20.93 15.16
CA THR A 270 1.25 -19.90 15.13
C THR A 270 1.20 -19.02 13.87
N PHE A 271 0.18 -19.17 13.02
CA PHE A 271 0.08 -18.43 11.78
C PHE A 271 -0.50 -17.01 12.02
N THR A 272 0.36 -16.06 12.37
CA THR A 272 0.00 -14.68 12.74
C THR A 272 -0.83 -13.98 11.67
N HIS A 273 -0.48 -14.13 10.38
CA HIS A 273 -1.24 -13.51 9.30
C HIS A 273 -2.71 -13.98 9.28
N LEU A 274 -2.95 -15.26 9.53
CA LEU A 274 -4.32 -15.81 9.57
C LEU A 274 -5.12 -15.27 10.76
N MET A 275 -4.45 -15.05 11.91
CA MET A 275 -5.07 -14.36 13.06
C MET A 275 -5.43 -12.91 12.71
N PHE A 276 -4.57 -12.20 11.99
CA PHE A 276 -4.86 -10.85 11.49
C PHE A 276 -6.07 -10.84 10.54
N VAL A 277 -6.12 -11.77 9.57
CA VAL A 277 -7.26 -11.92 8.64
C VAL A 277 -8.55 -12.20 9.42
N LYS A 278 -8.52 -13.06 10.43
CA LYS A 278 -9.68 -13.28 11.33
C LYS A 278 -10.14 -11.97 11.96
N GLY A 279 -9.23 -11.17 12.52
CA GLY A 279 -9.55 -9.85 13.09
C GLY A 279 -10.25 -8.92 12.09
N THR A 280 -9.79 -8.89 10.82
CA THR A 280 -10.44 -8.06 9.78
C THR A 280 -11.85 -8.53 9.44
N ILE A 281 -12.10 -9.84 9.47
CA ILE A 281 -13.45 -10.39 9.26
C ILE A 281 -14.37 -10.07 10.44
N GLU A 282 -13.86 -10.19 11.66
CA GLU A 282 -14.60 -9.84 12.89
C GLU A 282 -14.98 -8.36 12.91
N GLU A 283 -14.07 -7.47 12.48
CA GLU A 283 -14.33 -6.03 12.30
C GLU A 283 -15.46 -5.79 11.30
N LYS A 284 -15.40 -6.42 10.10
CA LYS A 284 -16.46 -6.31 9.08
C LYS A 284 -17.82 -6.81 9.57
N LEU A 285 -17.84 -7.81 10.43
CA LEU A 285 -19.06 -8.35 11.04
C LEU A 285 -19.56 -7.53 12.24
N GLY A 286 -18.87 -6.43 12.60
CA GLY A 286 -19.21 -5.62 13.78
C GLY A 286 -18.87 -6.29 15.11
N LEU A 287 -18.07 -7.35 15.11
CA LEU A 287 -17.63 -8.08 16.32
C LEU A 287 -16.41 -7.41 16.93
N ILE A 288 -16.51 -6.13 17.26
CA ILE A 288 -15.39 -5.24 17.55
C ILE A 288 -14.48 -5.73 18.68
N THR A 289 -15.04 -6.16 19.80
CA THR A 289 -14.24 -6.68 20.94
C THR A 289 -13.40 -7.90 20.52
N LYS A 290 -13.97 -8.79 19.66
CA LYS A 290 -13.24 -9.94 19.13
C LYS A 290 -12.13 -9.50 18.17
N ALA A 291 -12.41 -8.52 17.31
CA ALA A 291 -11.41 -7.97 16.39
C ALA A 291 -10.22 -7.37 17.16
N ILE A 292 -10.48 -6.56 18.20
CA ILE A 292 -9.42 -6.03 19.07
C ILE A 292 -8.59 -7.18 19.66
N THR A 293 -9.23 -8.19 20.26
CA THR A 293 -8.53 -9.36 20.82
C THR A 293 -7.69 -10.08 19.76
N SER A 294 -8.20 -10.24 18.55
CA SER A 294 -7.47 -10.90 17.46
C SER A 294 -6.24 -10.07 17.03
N TYR A 295 -6.36 -8.73 16.94
CA TYR A 295 -5.21 -7.88 16.63
C TYR A 295 -4.17 -7.81 17.75
N GLU A 296 -4.60 -7.76 19.02
CA GLU A 296 -3.69 -7.85 20.17
C GLU A 296 -2.97 -9.21 20.20
N THR A 297 -3.68 -10.29 19.84
CA THR A 297 -3.08 -11.62 19.72
C THR A 297 -1.99 -11.65 18.66
N CYS A 298 -2.15 -10.96 17.51
CA CYS A 298 -1.09 -10.86 16.51
C CYS A 298 0.19 -10.26 17.09
N LEU A 299 0.07 -9.19 17.90
CA LEU A 299 1.21 -8.53 18.54
C LEU A 299 1.94 -9.43 19.56
N THR A 300 1.22 -10.35 20.20
CA THR A 300 1.81 -11.32 21.13
C THR A 300 2.38 -12.55 20.44
N MET A 301 1.77 -12.99 19.33
CA MET A 301 2.29 -14.09 18.51
C MET A 301 3.62 -13.72 17.84
N GLY A 302 3.72 -12.49 17.34
CA GLY A 302 4.89 -12.00 16.61
C GLY A 302 5.16 -12.76 15.32
N ARG A 303 6.43 -12.96 15.00
CA ARG A 303 6.88 -13.64 13.77
C ARG A 303 6.59 -15.14 13.84
N PRO A 304 5.88 -15.72 12.87
CA PRO A 304 5.63 -17.15 12.79
C PRO A 304 6.87 -17.94 12.30
N ASP A 305 6.76 -19.27 12.28
CA ASP A 305 7.74 -20.12 11.61
C ASP A 305 7.89 -19.72 10.13
N ALA A 306 9.11 -19.85 9.59
CA ALA A 306 9.45 -19.39 8.24
C ALA A 306 8.51 -19.92 7.13
N GLN A 307 7.96 -21.13 7.30
CA GLN A 307 7.00 -21.71 6.36
C GLN A 307 5.61 -21.05 6.41
N LEU A 308 5.29 -20.37 7.51
CA LEU A 308 4.03 -19.66 7.74
C LEU A 308 4.19 -18.14 7.57
N GLU A 309 5.39 -17.65 7.28
CA GLU A 309 5.57 -16.24 6.96
C GLU A 309 4.83 -15.89 5.66
N PHE A 310 3.87 -15.00 5.77
CA PHE A 310 3.05 -14.54 4.65
C PHE A 310 3.19 -13.04 4.41
N SER A 311 3.08 -12.24 5.47
CA SER A 311 3.26 -10.79 5.44
C SER A 311 3.83 -10.29 6.76
N LYS A 312 4.97 -9.61 6.70
CA LYS A 312 5.59 -8.98 7.89
C LYS A 312 4.67 -7.95 8.55
N ALA A 313 3.88 -7.25 7.75
CA ALA A 313 2.98 -6.21 8.23
C ALA A 313 1.91 -6.74 9.19
N SER A 314 1.49 -8.00 9.05
CA SER A 314 0.50 -8.62 9.94
C SER A 314 1.02 -8.98 11.33
N GLU A 315 2.33 -8.96 11.52
CA GLU A 315 2.96 -9.26 12.81
C GLU A 315 2.93 -8.05 13.76
N THR A 316 3.04 -6.84 13.21
CA THR A 316 3.16 -5.61 14.01
C THR A 316 2.47 -4.40 13.38
N LEU A 317 2.81 -4.06 12.12
CA LEU A 317 2.41 -2.81 11.48
C LEU A 317 0.88 -2.67 11.38
N TRP A 318 0.24 -3.63 10.71
CA TRP A 318 -1.22 -3.58 10.50
C TRP A 318 -2.03 -3.75 11.79
N PRO A 319 -1.70 -4.65 12.73
CA PRO A 319 -2.39 -4.70 14.02
C PRO A 319 -2.34 -3.38 14.79
N HIS A 320 -1.18 -2.69 14.83
CA HIS A 320 -1.10 -1.38 15.46
C HIS A 320 -2.00 -0.35 14.78
N LEU A 321 -2.01 -0.28 13.44
CA LEU A 321 -2.90 0.63 12.72
C LEU A 321 -4.38 0.33 12.98
N LYS A 322 -4.76 -0.95 12.95
CA LYS A 322 -6.14 -1.39 13.20
C LYS A 322 -6.59 -1.09 14.63
N LEU A 323 -5.77 -1.39 15.61
CA LEU A 323 -6.07 -1.07 17.01
C LEU A 323 -6.18 0.43 17.22
N ALA A 324 -5.25 1.22 16.65
CA ALA A 324 -5.30 2.68 16.73
C ALA A 324 -6.62 3.23 16.18
N THR A 325 -7.01 2.80 14.98
CA THR A 325 -8.25 3.28 14.34
C THR A 325 -9.51 2.85 15.08
N LEU A 326 -9.54 1.64 15.66
CA LEU A 326 -10.66 1.18 16.46
C LEU A 326 -10.77 1.94 17.78
N TYR A 327 -9.68 2.10 18.52
CA TYR A 327 -9.66 2.87 19.76
C TYR A 327 -10.00 4.35 19.53
N ASP A 328 -9.50 4.94 18.42
CA ASP A 328 -9.85 6.29 17.99
C ASP A 328 -11.36 6.44 17.73
N TYR A 329 -11.94 5.52 16.95
CA TYR A 329 -13.37 5.50 16.62
C TYR A 329 -14.26 5.39 17.88
N TYR A 330 -13.83 4.59 18.86
CA TYR A 330 -14.57 4.41 20.13
C TYR A 330 -14.18 5.42 21.23
N GLY A 331 -13.34 6.41 20.94
CA GLY A 331 -13.02 7.53 21.81
C GLY A 331 -11.94 7.26 22.87
N ASP A 332 -11.29 6.09 22.86
CA ASP A 332 -10.15 5.80 23.74
C ASP A 332 -8.87 6.42 23.13
N SER A 333 -8.75 7.75 23.28
CA SER A 333 -7.67 8.52 22.68
C SER A 333 -6.28 8.12 23.17
N GLU A 334 -6.15 7.66 24.44
CA GLU A 334 -4.85 7.24 25.01
C GLU A 334 -4.33 5.98 24.30
N LYS A 335 -5.17 4.95 24.21
CA LYS A 335 -4.80 3.73 23.50
C LYS A 335 -4.61 3.97 21.99
N ALA A 336 -5.45 4.82 21.39
CA ALA A 336 -5.30 5.19 19.98
C ALA A 336 -3.91 5.80 19.72
N ILE A 337 -3.49 6.80 20.50
CA ILE A 337 -2.18 7.44 20.38
C ILE A 337 -1.05 6.44 20.62
N PHE A 338 -1.16 5.57 21.63
CA PHE A 338 -0.17 4.53 21.87
C PHE A 338 0.07 3.68 20.61
N HIS A 339 -1.00 3.20 19.99
CA HIS A 339 -0.89 2.36 18.80
C HIS A 339 -0.50 3.15 17.53
N TYR A 340 -0.95 4.40 17.36
CA TYR A 340 -0.46 5.28 16.30
C TYR A 340 1.05 5.52 16.39
N ASN A 341 1.56 5.73 17.61
CA ASN A 341 3.00 5.90 17.84
C ASN A 341 3.78 4.65 17.42
N LYS A 342 3.32 3.48 17.84
CA LYS A 342 3.94 2.21 17.44
C LYS A 342 3.90 1.99 15.93
N TYR A 343 2.82 2.37 15.28
CA TYR A 343 2.72 2.35 13.83
C TYR A 343 3.73 3.30 13.16
N LEU A 344 3.84 4.54 13.65
CA LEU A 344 4.78 5.55 13.11
C LEU A 344 6.25 5.19 13.36
N GLU A 345 6.59 4.49 14.46
CA GLU A 345 7.92 3.92 14.68
C GLU A 345 8.31 2.94 13.54
N LEU A 346 7.34 2.19 13.02
CA LEU A 346 7.52 1.19 11.95
C LEU A 346 7.37 1.78 10.54
N ASN A 347 6.60 2.86 10.39
CA ASN A 347 6.34 3.54 9.12
C ASN A 347 6.40 5.08 9.28
N PRO A 348 7.59 5.65 9.45
CA PRO A 348 7.76 7.08 9.73
C PRO A 348 7.31 8.01 8.61
N SER A 349 7.19 7.51 7.37
CA SER A 349 6.79 8.31 6.21
C SER A 349 5.28 8.52 6.06
N HIS A 350 4.45 7.82 6.85
CA HIS A 350 2.99 7.92 6.76
C HIS A 350 2.45 9.11 7.59
N TYR A 351 2.80 10.31 7.21
CA TYR A 351 2.46 11.55 7.94
C TYR A 351 0.96 11.80 8.11
N GLN A 352 0.09 11.22 7.26
CA GLN A 352 -1.36 11.34 7.38
C GLN A 352 -1.89 10.87 8.74
N ILE A 353 -1.23 9.93 9.37
CA ILE A 353 -1.58 9.45 10.73
C ILE A 353 -1.50 10.57 11.78
N LEU A 354 -0.64 11.57 11.58
CA LEU A 354 -0.50 12.68 12.51
C LEU A 354 -1.77 13.52 12.65
N TYR A 355 -2.65 13.53 11.64
CA TYR A 355 -3.96 14.21 11.75
C TYR A 355 -4.89 13.47 12.73
N ALA A 356 -4.85 12.13 12.73
CA ALA A 356 -5.59 11.33 13.71
C ALA A 356 -5.01 11.51 15.12
N VAL A 357 -3.68 11.49 15.26
CA VAL A 357 -3.00 11.78 16.53
C VAL A 357 -3.40 13.16 17.07
N ALA A 358 -3.39 14.20 16.23
CA ALA A 358 -3.77 15.54 16.63
C ALA A 358 -5.24 15.61 17.10
N SER A 359 -6.15 14.90 16.42
CA SER A 359 -7.55 14.81 16.85
C SER A 359 -7.71 14.09 18.19
N CYS A 360 -6.93 13.03 18.45
CA CYS A 360 -6.89 12.35 19.73
C CYS A 360 -6.39 13.29 20.86
N LEU A 361 -5.28 14.03 20.62
CA LEU A 361 -4.73 14.99 21.58
C LEU A 361 -5.76 16.08 21.94
N ARG A 362 -6.52 16.55 20.96
CA ARG A 362 -7.60 17.52 21.18
C ARG A 362 -8.70 16.95 22.10
N ARG A 363 -9.16 15.73 21.83
CA ARG A 363 -10.18 15.06 22.66
C ARG A 363 -9.71 14.80 24.09
N MET A 364 -8.40 14.67 24.32
CA MET A 364 -7.82 14.58 25.67
C MET A 364 -7.78 15.90 26.43
N GLY A 365 -8.27 16.99 25.82
CA GLY A 365 -8.39 18.29 26.46
C GLY A 365 -7.08 19.07 26.60
N LEU A 366 -6.05 18.75 25.79
CA LEU A 366 -4.81 19.53 25.77
C LEU A 366 -5.10 20.95 25.26
N ASN A 367 -4.48 21.96 25.91
CA ASN A 367 -4.52 23.32 25.40
C ASN A 367 -3.66 23.48 24.14
N GLU A 368 -3.81 24.62 23.44
CA GLU A 368 -3.14 24.88 22.14
C GLU A 368 -1.61 24.77 22.22
N GLU A 369 -1.01 25.28 23.30
CA GLU A 369 0.43 25.24 23.50
C GLU A 369 0.91 23.79 23.71
N GLN A 370 0.22 23.04 24.55
CA GLN A 370 0.51 21.62 24.80
C GLN A 370 0.36 20.78 23.53
N MET A 371 -0.69 21.03 22.73
CA MET A 371 -0.89 20.35 21.45
C MET A 371 0.26 20.66 20.48
N SER A 372 0.62 21.93 20.33
CA SER A 372 1.72 22.35 19.46
C SER A 372 3.05 21.71 19.89
N GLN A 373 3.34 21.68 21.19
CA GLN A 373 4.54 21.03 21.73
C GLN A 373 4.56 19.52 21.50
N GLN A 374 3.41 18.83 21.62
CA GLN A 374 3.36 17.40 21.33
C GLN A 374 3.54 17.11 19.84
N LEU A 375 2.86 17.86 18.96
CA LEU A 375 2.95 17.67 17.50
C LEU A 375 4.34 17.98 16.95
N SER A 376 5.04 18.98 17.52
CA SER A 376 6.43 19.29 17.11
C SER A 376 7.43 18.18 17.44
N LYS A 377 7.13 17.24 18.34
CA LYS A 377 7.97 16.06 18.58
C LYS A 377 7.95 15.08 17.42
N TYR A 378 6.81 14.96 16.74
CA TYR A 378 6.70 14.11 15.52
C TYR A 378 7.32 14.76 14.29
N LEU A 379 7.23 16.10 14.22
CA LEU A 379 7.70 16.92 13.10
C LEU A 379 8.65 18.00 13.61
N PRO A 380 9.90 17.66 13.98
CA PRO A 380 10.88 18.67 14.37
C PRO A 380 11.03 19.71 13.24
N ALA A 381 10.86 21.00 13.56
CA ALA A 381 10.88 22.11 12.62
C ALA A 381 12.31 22.44 12.09
N THR A 382 13.11 21.42 11.81
CA THR A 382 14.47 21.52 11.32
C THR A 382 14.57 21.63 9.79
N THR A 383 13.59 21.08 9.09
CA THR A 383 13.50 21.13 7.63
C THR A 383 12.28 21.92 7.18
N LEU A 384 12.32 22.48 5.97
CA LEU A 384 11.21 23.21 5.39
C LEU A 384 9.95 22.31 5.27
N ASN A 385 10.13 21.06 4.81
CA ASN A 385 9.03 20.11 4.66
C ASN A 385 8.36 19.80 6.01
N ASN A 386 9.11 19.58 7.08
CA ASN A 386 8.54 19.36 8.41
C ASN A 386 7.78 20.60 8.92
N LYS A 387 8.30 21.82 8.65
CA LYS A 387 7.60 23.06 8.98
C LYS A 387 6.26 23.15 8.25
N ILE A 388 6.23 22.90 6.94
CA ILE A 388 5.01 22.91 6.12
C ILE A 388 3.98 21.94 6.68
N LEU A 389 4.39 20.68 6.94
CA LEU A 389 3.49 19.66 7.49
C LEU A 389 2.97 20.03 8.88
N LEU A 390 3.82 20.54 9.75
CA LEU A 390 3.42 20.96 11.09
C LEU A 390 2.44 22.15 11.03
N ILE A 391 2.70 23.14 10.19
CA ILE A 391 1.83 24.31 10.00
C ILE A 391 0.46 23.88 9.46
N ASP A 392 0.42 23.02 8.43
CA ASP A 392 -0.85 22.50 7.89
C ASP A 392 -1.64 21.72 8.94
N LEU A 393 -0.95 20.88 9.73
CA LEU A 393 -1.54 20.14 10.82
C LEU A 393 -2.13 21.06 11.90
N LEU A 394 -1.40 22.10 12.33
CA LEU A 394 -1.88 23.10 13.29
C LEU A 394 -3.11 23.86 12.77
N ILE A 395 -3.08 24.31 11.51
CA ILE A 395 -4.21 24.98 10.87
C ILE A 395 -5.44 24.08 10.84
N LYS A 396 -5.28 22.81 10.44
CA LYS A 396 -6.39 21.84 10.41
C LYS A 396 -6.95 21.50 11.79
N GLN A 397 -6.17 21.72 12.84
CA GLN A 397 -6.65 21.61 14.22
C GLN A 397 -7.19 22.93 14.79
N GLY A 398 -7.28 24.01 13.99
CA GLY A 398 -7.76 25.31 14.44
C GLY A 398 -6.78 26.06 15.35
N LEU A 399 -5.50 25.67 15.36
CA LEU A 399 -4.44 26.26 16.19
C LEU A 399 -3.72 27.38 15.41
N PHE A 400 -4.49 28.37 14.97
CA PHE A 400 -4.03 29.41 14.03
C PHE A 400 -2.93 30.30 14.60
N ALA A 401 -3.02 30.65 15.90
CA ALA A 401 -1.99 31.44 16.58
C ALA A 401 -0.65 30.67 16.63
N GLN A 402 -0.70 29.37 16.95
CA GLN A 402 0.48 28.51 16.97
C GLN A 402 1.06 28.29 15.56
N ALA A 403 0.22 28.11 14.55
CA ALA A 403 0.64 28.05 13.16
C ALA A 403 1.38 29.32 12.73
N GLN A 404 0.91 30.50 13.15
CA GLN A 404 1.54 31.78 12.87
C GLN A 404 2.96 31.87 13.45
N VAL A 405 3.22 31.30 14.63
CA VAL A 405 4.57 31.26 15.23
C VAL A 405 5.55 30.54 14.31
N TYR A 406 5.15 29.40 13.73
CA TYR A 406 6.02 28.66 12.80
C TYR A 406 6.11 29.32 11.42
N LEU A 407 5.04 29.94 10.92
CA LEU A 407 5.07 30.73 9.67
C LEU A 407 6.04 31.90 9.76
N ASN A 408 6.14 32.57 10.91
CA ASN A 408 7.07 33.67 11.15
C ASN A 408 8.55 33.24 11.17
N GLN A 409 8.83 31.95 11.35
CA GLN A 409 10.18 31.39 11.30
C GLN A 409 10.64 31.04 9.86
N ILE A 410 9.79 31.26 8.86
CA ILE A 410 10.09 31.03 7.45
C ILE A 410 10.35 32.40 6.80
N ASP A 411 11.44 32.50 6.02
CA ASP A 411 11.78 33.73 5.33
C ASP A 411 10.60 34.24 4.49
N LEU A 412 10.37 35.56 4.53
CA LEU A 412 9.30 36.22 3.75
C LEU A 412 9.56 36.17 2.24
N SER A 413 10.81 35.98 1.82
CA SER A 413 11.19 35.80 0.42
C SER A 413 10.95 34.39 -0.12
N GLU A 414 10.56 33.43 0.74
CA GLU A 414 10.27 32.06 0.32
C GLU A 414 9.05 32.03 -0.62
N THR A 415 9.24 31.50 -1.82
CA THR A 415 8.26 31.46 -2.92
C THR A 415 7.61 30.08 -3.10
N ASN A 416 7.84 29.14 -2.19
CA ASN A 416 7.16 27.85 -2.22
C ASN A 416 5.64 28.04 -2.16
N SER A 417 4.90 27.54 -3.18
CA SER A 417 3.47 27.75 -3.31
C SER A 417 2.67 27.25 -2.10
N GLN A 418 3.06 26.12 -1.50
CA GLN A 418 2.40 25.59 -0.29
C GLN A 418 2.52 26.55 0.90
N ILE A 419 3.68 27.20 1.06
CA ILE A 419 3.88 28.18 2.15
C ILE A 419 3.03 29.42 1.92
N LEU A 420 3.00 29.94 0.69
CA LEU A 420 2.16 31.09 0.34
C LEU A 420 0.69 30.79 0.59
N TYR A 421 0.24 29.60 0.21
CA TYR A 421 -1.11 29.11 0.49
C TYR A 421 -1.41 29.04 1.99
N LEU A 422 -0.52 28.43 2.78
CA LEU A 422 -0.70 28.30 4.24
C LEU A 422 -0.68 29.66 4.94
N ARG A 423 0.15 30.60 4.48
CA ARG A 423 0.13 31.99 4.99
C ARG A 423 -1.22 32.64 4.74
N GLY A 424 -1.70 32.63 3.50
CA GLY A 424 -3.01 33.21 3.16
C GLY A 424 -4.15 32.54 3.95
N LYS A 425 -4.16 31.21 3.99
CA LYS A 425 -5.16 30.43 4.72
C LYS A 425 -5.16 30.74 6.23
N ASN A 426 -3.99 30.85 6.84
CA ASN A 426 -3.88 31.17 8.26
C ASN A 426 -4.36 32.59 8.57
N GLN A 427 -4.05 33.58 7.70
CA GLN A 427 -4.54 34.96 7.84
C GLN A 427 -6.07 35.05 7.68
N PHE A 428 -6.66 34.26 6.78
CA PHE A 428 -8.11 34.14 6.66
C PHE A 428 -8.76 33.74 7.98
N TYR A 429 -8.22 32.71 8.65
CA TYR A 429 -8.75 32.25 9.93
C TYR A 429 -8.46 33.20 11.10
N LEU A 430 -7.43 34.03 10.99
CA LEU A 430 -7.13 35.08 11.96
C LEU A 430 -7.92 36.38 11.69
N SER A 431 -8.86 36.37 10.72
CA SER A 431 -9.66 37.51 10.30
C SER A 431 -8.82 38.71 9.86
N ASN A 432 -7.70 38.45 9.19
CA ASN A 432 -6.83 39.47 8.62
C ASN A 432 -6.95 39.48 7.10
N ASP A 433 -8.05 40.07 6.61
CA ASP A 433 -8.45 40.00 5.20
C ASP A 433 -7.41 40.60 4.25
N GLU A 434 -6.75 41.70 4.63
CA GLU A 434 -5.75 42.36 3.80
C GLU A 434 -4.52 41.47 3.59
N GLN A 435 -3.95 40.91 4.65
CA GLN A 435 -2.82 40.00 4.54
C GLN A 435 -3.19 38.68 3.88
N CYS A 436 -4.42 38.20 4.11
CA CYS A 436 -4.93 37.02 3.43
C CYS A 436 -4.87 37.21 1.91
N CYS A 437 -5.42 38.32 1.41
CA CYS A 437 -5.43 38.64 -0.01
C CYS A 437 -4.01 38.86 -0.56
N GLU A 438 -3.13 39.50 0.20
CA GLU A 438 -1.74 39.72 -0.21
C GLU A 438 -1.03 38.37 -0.48
N TRP A 439 -1.16 37.42 0.44
CA TRP A 439 -0.52 36.10 0.30
C TRP A 439 -1.14 35.27 -0.81
N PHE A 440 -2.46 35.28 -0.97
CA PHE A 440 -3.12 34.57 -2.05
C PHE A 440 -2.82 35.14 -3.43
N ASN A 441 -2.70 36.47 -3.54
CA ASN A 441 -2.24 37.11 -4.79
C ASN A 441 -0.79 36.73 -5.14
N LYS A 442 0.09 36.54 -4.15
CA LYS A 442 1.43 35.98 -4.37
C LYS A 442 1.36 34.52 -4.78
N TYR A 443 0.51 33.72 -4.13
CA TYR A 443 0.31 32.30 -4.45
C TYR A 443 -0.09 32.10 -5.92
N VAL A 444 -1.04 32.87 -6.43
CA VAL A 444 -1.57 32.75 -7.81
C VAL A 444 -0.50 33.01 -8.88
N GLN A 445 0.62 33.65 -8.54
CA GLN A 445 1.75 33.81 -9.48
C GLN A 445 2.51 32.49 -9.72
N TYR A 446 2.36 31.49 -8.86
CA TYR A 446 3.10 30.23 -8.89
C TYR A 446 2.19 29.00 -9.04
N ASP A 447 0.88 29.11 -8.77
CA ASP A 447 -0.06 28.01 -8.75
C ASP A 447 -1.47 28.45 -9.16
N SER A 448 -2.42 27.50 -9.27
CA SER A 448 -3.77 27.74 -9.74
C SER A 448 -4.60 28.59 -8.76
N PHE A 449 -5.33 29.57 -9.29
CA PHE A 449 -6.30 30.37 -8.54
C PHE A 449 -7.42 29.51 -7.92
N GLU A 450 -7.77 28.38 -8.51
CA GLU A 450 -8.87 27.50 -8.04
C GLU A 450 -8.70 27.06 -6.58
N ALA A 451 -7.46 26.94 -6.11
CA ALA A 451 -7.18 26.55 -4.73
C ALA A 451 -7.58 27.62 -3.71
N VAL A 452 -7.49 28.90 -4.08
CA VAL A 452 -7.74 30.07 -3.20
C VAL A 452 -9.08 30.75 -3.46
N ALA A 453 -9.72 30.45 -4.58
CA ALA A 453 -11.02 31.03 -4.96
C ALA A 453 -12.10 30.94 -3.85
N PRO A 454 -12.25 29.82 -3.09
CA PRO A 454 -13.22 29.75 -1.99
C PRO A 454 -13.02 30.81 -0.93
N TYR A 455 -11.78 31.14 -0.59
CA TYR A 455 -11.48 32.16 0.44
C TYR A 455 -11.82 33.56 -0.03
N PHE A 456 -11.48 33.94 -1.26
CA PHE A 456 -11.91 35.22 -1.84
C PHE A 456 -13.43 35.32 -1.90
N TYR A 457 -14.11 34.24 -2.26
CA TYR A 457 -15.57 34.23 -2.33
C TYR A 457 -16.22 34.35 -0.94
N LEU A 458 -15.68 33.67 0.07
CA LEU A 458 -16.14 33.85 1.45
C LEU A 458 -15.90 35.26 1.97
N LEU A 459 -14.75 35.87 1.69
CA LEU A 459 -14.50 37.26 2.01
C LEU A 459 -15.54 38.18 1.37
N TYR A 460 -15.89 37.96 0.09
CA TYR A 460 -16.95 38.69 -0.59
C TYR A 460 -18.31 38.52 0.09
N LEU A 461 -18.71 37.31 0.43
CA LEU A 461 -19.98 37.04 1.12
C LEU A 461 -20.04 37.66 2.52
N LEU A 462 -18.93 37.63 3.26
CA LEU A 462 -18.86 38.09 4.64
C LEU A 462 -18.76 39.61 4.73
N THR A 463 -18.02 40.25 3.81
CA THR A 463 -17.73 41.69 3.87
C THR A 463 -18.56 42.52 2.92
N ASN A 464 -19.20 41.89 1.92
CA ASN A 464 -19.87 42.52 0.79
C ASN A 464 -18.97 43.52 0.01
N ASN A 465 -17.66 43.32 0.03
CA ASN A 465 -16.67 44.16 -0.62
C ASN A 465 -16.42 43.69 -2.05
N GLU A 466 -16.77 44.50 -3.03
CA GLU A 466 -16.65 44.19 -4.46
C GLU A 466 -15.23 43.88 -4.92
N GLN A 467 -14.18 44.29 -4.19
CA GLN A 467 -12.81 43.93 -4.53
C GLN A 467 -12.56 42.44 -4.45
N TYR A 468 -13.35 41.69 -3.68
CA TYR A 468 -13.28 40.22 -3.54
C TYR A 468 -14.27 39.49 -4.46
N SER A 469 -15.04 40.23 -5.25
CA SER A 469 -16.08 39.65 -6.09
C SER A 469 -15.50 38.76 -7.18
N PRO A 470 -16.13 37.62 -7.48
CA PRO A 470 -15.69 36.73 -8.55
C PRO A 470 -15.59 37.38 -9.92
N ARG A 471 -16.40 38.45 -10.17
CA ARG A 471 -16.38 39.23 -11.42
C ARG A 471 -15.09 40.03 -11.59
N GLN A 472 -14.58 40.61 -10.51
CA GLN A 472 -13.33 41.37 -10.55
C GLN A 472 -12.10 40.49 -10.65
N LEU A 473 -12.16 39.28 -10.08
CA LEU A 473 -11.07 38.31 -10.08
C LEU A 473 -10.99 37.49 -11.38
N GLN A 474 -11.81 37.82 -12.41
CA GLN A 474 -11.85 37.15 -13.74
C GLN A 474 -12.15 35.61 -13.71
N TYR A 475 -12.76 35.10 -12.64
CA TYR A 475 -13.15 33.70 -12.50
C TYR A 475 -14.65 33.49 -12.23
N PRO A 476 -15.56 33.87 -13.17
CA PRO A 476 -17.00 33.78 -12.94
C PRO A 476 -17.58 32.35 -13.04
N LYS A 477 -16.83 31.37 -13.56
CA LYS A 477 -17.41 30.12 -14.06
C LYS A 477 -18.19 29.32 -13.01
N TYR A 478 -17.80 29.36 -11.72
CA TYR A 478 -18.43 28.57 -10.67
C TYR A 478 -19.05 29.41 -9.53
N TYR A 479 -18.63 30.65 -9.35
CA TYR A 479 -19.06 31.48 -8.22
C TYR A 479 -20.04 32.58 -8.62
N GLY A 480 -20.16 32.88 -9.91
CA GLY A 480 -20.96 34.02 -10.41
C GLY A 480 -22.44 33.90 -10.08
N ASN A 481 -22.97 32.70 -9.97
CA ASN A 481 -24.39 32.46 -9.72
C ASN A 481 -24.71 32.22 -8.24
N LEU A 482 -23.73 31.78 -7.41
CA LEU A 482 -24.00 31.38 -6.03
C LEU A 482 -24.55 32.50 -5.17
N LYS A 483 -24.12 33.74 -5.38
CA LYS A 483 -24.67 34.87 -4.63
C LYS A 483 -26.13 35.17 -5.04
N SER A 484 -26.46 35.15 -6.33
CA SER A 484 -27.86 35.31 -6.77
C SER A 484 -28.74 34.17 -6.25
N TYR A 485 -28.21 32.96 -6.17
CA TYR A 485 -28.95 31.84 -5.57
C TYR A 485 -29.22 32.04 -4.07
N LEU A 486 -28.27 32.61 -3.32
CA LEU A 486 -28.47 32.96 -1.90
C LEU A 486 -29.46 34.10 -1.72
N ASP A 487 -29.43 35.10 -2.61
CA ASP A 487 -30.28 36.28 -2.52
C ASP A 487 -31.73 36.02 -2.99
N GLU A 488 -31.90 35.18 -4.03
CA GLU A 488 -33.20 35.00 -4.71
C GLU A 488 -34.05 33.85 -4.16
N LYS A 489 -33.47 32.95 -3.36
CA LYS A 489 -34.14 31.76 -2.74
C LYS A 489 -35.04 30.96 -3.68
N GLY A 490 -34.52 30.63 -4.89
CA GLY A 490 -35.21 29.86 -5.91
C GLY A 490 -34.78 28.40 -5.96
N GLU A 491 -35.49 27.58 -6.76
CA GLU A 491 -35.01 26.22 -7.11
C GLU A 491 -33.99 26.35 -8.24
N TYR A 492 -32.76 25.86 -8.00
CA TYR A 492 -31.64 25.91 -8.96
C TYR A 492 -31.13 24.51 -9.25
N THR A 493 -30.71 24.28 -10.49
CA THR A 493 -30.03 23.02 -10.86
C THR A 493 -28.52 23.24 -10.78
N LEU A 494 -27.88 22.63 -9.78
CA LEU A 494 -26.44 22.72 -9.53
C LEU A 494 -25.68 21.63 -10.30
N SER A 495 -24.54 21.97 -10.86
CA SER A 495 -23.58 21.00 -11.37
C SER A 495 -22.84 20.29 -10.24
N GLN A 496 -22.20 19.14 -10.51
CA GLN A 496 -21.39 18.40 -9.53
C GLN A 496 -20.22 19.25 -8.99
N ASP A 497 -19.65 20.12 -9.82
CA ASP A 497 -18.59 21.03 -9.41
C ASP A 497 -19.10 22.10 -8.43
N GLU A 498 -20.28 22.68 -8.69
CA GLU A 498 -20.90 23.66 -7.78
C GLU A 498 -21.29 23.02 -6.44
N ILE A 499 -21.81 21.79 -6.45
CA ILE A 499 -22.10 21.00 -5.24
C ILE A 499 -20.80 20.83 -4.42
N SER A 500 -19.70 20.44 -5.07
CA SER A 500 -18.41 20.25 -4.40
C SER A 500 -17.87 21.55 -3.79
N ILE A 501 -18.03 22.66 -4.49
CA ILE A 501 -17.65 24.00 -4.00
C ILE A 501 -18.50 24.40 -2.79
N ILE A 502 -19.81 24.20 -2.84
CA ILE A 502 -20.70 24.53 -1.72
C ILE A 502 -20.32 23.73 -0.47
N PHE A 503 -20.04 22.43 -0.59
CA PHE A 503 -19.55 21.64 0.54
C PHE A 503 -18.26 22.20 1.15
N ARG A 504 -17.33 22.64 0.31
CA ARG A 504 -16.09 23.27 0.77
C ARG A 504 -16.35 24.61 1.48
N LEU A 505 -17.23 25.45 0.94
CA LEU A 505 -17.62 26.71 1.57
C LEU A 505 -18.30 26.50 2.91
N ILE A 506 -19.18 25.50 3.03
CA ILE A 506 -19.81 25.11 4.30
C ILE A 506 -18.75 24.71 5.31
N GLU A 507 -17.79 23.88 4.92
CA GLU A 507 -16.70 23.44 5.82
C GLU A 507 -15.90 24.64 6.34
N GLU A 508 -15.51 25.56 5.48
CA GLU A 508 -14.76 26.76 5.86
C GLU A 508 -15.61 27.68 6.77
N CYS A 509 -16.92 27.85 6.49
CA CYS A 509 -17.84 28.59 7.36
C CYS A 509 -17.95 28.00 8.77
N LEU A 510 -18.01 26.66 8.88
CA LEU A 510 -18.07 25.96 10.16
C LEU A 510 -16.77 26.17 10.96
N ILE A 511 -15.62 26.18 10.30
CA ILE A 511 -14.31 26.44 10.93
C ILE A 511 -14.26 27.86 11.55
N ILE A 512 -14.79 28.87 10.86
CA ILE A 512 -14.81 30.27 11.32
C ILE A 512 -16.09 30.63 12.09
N HIS A 513 -16.89 29.63 12.48
CA HIS A 513 -18.14 29.81 13.25
C HIS A 513 -19.21 30.69 12.58
N GLN A 514 -19.27 30.71 11.26
CA GLN A 514 -20.30 31.39 10.46
C GLN A 514 -21.50 30.45 10.21
N GLU A 515 -22.24 30.09 11.29
CA GLU A 515 -23.31 29.10 11.26
C GLU A 515 -24.48 29.52 10.35
N ASN A 516 -24.84 30.80 10.32
CA ASN A 516 -25.91 31.31 9.46
C ASN A 516 -25.54 31.13 7.97
N LEU A 517 -24.35 31.59 7.57
CA LEU A 517 -23.91 31.44 6.18
C LEU A 517 -23.73 29.96 5.80
N SER A 518 -23.27 29.11 6.71
CA SER A 518 -23.18 27.67 6.45
C SER A 518 -24.57 27.05 6.24
N SER A 519 -25.58 27.47 6.99
CA SER A 519 -26.98 27.03 6.84
C SER A 519 -27.59 27.52 5.53
N ASP A 520 -27.36 28.77 5.15
CA ASP A 520 -27.82 29.33 3.88
C ASP A 520 -27.20 28.58 2.68
N LEU A 521 -25.90 28.27 2.74
CA LEU A 521 -25.23 27.47 1.72
C LEU A 521 -25.74 26.02 1.68
N ALA A 522 -26.05 25.43 2.84
CA ALA A 522 -26.61 24.08 2.91
C ALA A 522 -28.02 24.01 2.30
N SER A 523 -28.83 25.08 2.44
CA SER A 523 -30.17 25.12 1.85
C SER A 523 -30.14 25.06 0.31
N LEU A 524 -29.07 25.53 -0.33
CA LEU A 524 -28.90 25.38 -1.78
C LEU A 524 -28.73 23.93 -2.24
N LEU A 525 -28.31 23.04 -1.32
CA LEU A 525 -28.14 21.61 -1.63
C LEU A 525 -29.43 20.79 -1.46
N GLU A 526 -30.48 21.33 -0.80
CA GLU A 526 -31.68 20.54 -0.41
C GLU A 526 -32.34 19.78 -1.57
N VAL A 527 -32.43 20.40 -2.75
CA VAL A 527 -33.03 19.78 -3.96
C VAL A 527 -32.12 18.69 -4.57
N HIS A 528 -30.83 18.71 -4.24
CA HIS A 528 -29.80 17.81 -4.79
C HIS A 528 -29.37 16.71 -3.83
N LEU A 529 -29.90 16.69 -2.58
CA LEU A 529 -29.51 15.75 -1.55
C LEU A 529 -30.01 14.33 -1.88
N ASP A 530 -29.13 13.49 -2.36
CA ASP A 530 -29.29 12.03 -2.27
C ASP A 530 -28.83 11.51 -0.90
N LYS A 531 -28.97 10.19 -0.68
CA LYS A 531 -28.57 9.56 0.59
C LYS A 531 -27.08 9.75 0.90
N ALA A 532 -26.21 9.76 -0.11
CA ALA A 532 -24.76 9.90 0.07
C ALA A 532 -24.37 11.34 0.43
N LEU A 533 -24.92 12.32 -0.27
CA LEU A 533 -24.71 13.75 0.00
C LEU A 533 -25.30 14.17 1.35
N THR A 534 -26.48 13.65 1.71
CA THR A 534 -27.11 13.87 3.04
C THR A 534 -26.19 13.36 4.15
N LEU A 535 -25.64 12.15 3.99
CA LEU A 535 -24.72 11.57 4.98
C LEU A 535 -23.43 12.41 5.08
N LYS A 536 -22.87 12.84 3.95
CA LYS A 536 -21.70 13.70 3.90
C LYS A 536 -21.91 15.04 4.61
N LEU A 537 -23.06 15.67 4.40
CA LEU A 537 -23.42 16.93 5.05
C LEU A 537 -23.58 16.74 6.57
N ALA A 538 -24.29 15.69 7.00
CA ALA A 538 -24.44 15.35 8.41
C ALA A 538 -23.09 15.08 9.09
N GLN A 539 -22.19 14.34 8.43
CA GLN A 539 -20.83 14.09 8.94
C GLN A 539 -20.03 15.40 9.11
N LEU A 540 -20.17 16.34 8.16
CA LEU A 540 -19.51 17.62 8.21
C LEU A 540 -19.97 18.45 9.42
N TYR A 541 -21.29 18.58 9.62
CA TYR A 541 -21.84 19.27 10.79
C TYR A 541 -21.44 18.57 12.10
N CYS A 542 -21.54 17.24 12.20
CA CYS A 542 -21.10 16.51 13.38
C CYS A 542 -19.62 16.75 13.71
N LYS A 543 -18.73 16.76 12.70
CA LYS A 543 -17.30 17.00 12.87
C LYS A 543 -16.99 18.33 13.57
N TYR A 544 -17.75 19.40 13.27
CA TYR A 544 -17.48 20.74 13.79
C TYR A 544 -18.37 21.14 14.98
N HIS A 545 -19.55 20.54 15.15
CA HIS A 545 -20.40 20.77 16.31
C HIS A 545 -19.97 19.98 17.57
N HIS A 546 -19.34 18.81 17.42
CA HIS A 546 -18.79 18.08 18.56
C HIS A 546 -17.63 18.78 19.28
N ASN A 547 -17.07 19.83 18.71
CA ASN A 547 -16.04 20.64 19.38
C ASN A 547 -16.61 21.67 20.40
N LYS A 548 -17.92 21.69 20.61
CA LYS A 548 -18.60 22.61 21.56
C LYS A 548 -19.04 21.93 22.89
N TRP A 549 -18.77 20.59 23.08
CA TRP A 549 -19.15 19.88 24.31
C TRP A 549 -17.93 19.36 25.07
#